data_7b3d78cdcecc80598b0bb7bbe4275008
#
_entry.id   7b3d78cdcecc80598b0bb7bbe4275008
#
_cell.length_a   1.000
_cell.length_b   1.000
_cell.length_c   1.000
_cell.angle_alpha   90.00
_cell.angle_beta   90.00
_cell.angle_gamma   90.00
#
_symmetry.space_group_name_H-M   'P 1'
#
loop_
_entity.id
_entity.type
_entity.pdbx_description
1 polymer ?
#
loop_
_entity_poly.entity_id
_entity_poly.type
_entity_poly.pdbx_seq_one_letter_code
_entity_poly.pdbx_strand_id
1 'polypeptide(L)' 'MTHEEGASDLRCAECGRVLMRDSEERKWARCRFCGKPVCFDCIRYIGTIIRGPYMDYVEAIRTCEECYVNRG' A
#
# COMPACT_ATOMS: atom_id res chain seq x y z
N MET A 1 2.97 -20.68 -21.84
CA MET A 1 2.84 -20.27 -21.25
C MET A 1 3.00 -19.91 -20.30
N THR A 2 3.08 -19.66 -19.96
CA THR A 2 3.24 -19.49 -18.98
C THR A 2 3.24 -18.46 -18.45
N HIS A 3 3.39 -17.60 -18.33
CA HIS A 3 3.42 -16.50 -17.88
C HIS A 3 2.60 -16.03 -16.97
N GLU A 4 1.78 -16.23 -16.99
CA GLU A 4 0.81 -15.80 -16.11
C GLU A 4 1.13 -16.11 -14.75
N GLU A 5 2.05 -16.91 -14.54
CA GLU A 5 2.39 -17.24 -13.21
C GLU A 5 2.80 -16.06 -12.42
N GLY A 6 3.50 -15.13 -13.02
CA GLY A 6 3.93 -14.00 -12.25
C GLY A 6 2.80 -13.23 -11.63
N ALA A 7 1.67 -13.20 -12.29
CA ALA A 7 0.54 -12.45 -11.77
C ALA A 7 -0.03 -13.09 -10.51
N SER A 8 0.04 -14.39 -10.42
CA SER A 8 -0.54 -15.07 -9.27
C SER A 8 0.31 -14.98 -8.03
N ASP A 9 1.49 -14.38 -8.14
CA ASP A 9 2.36 -14.26 -6.97
C ASP A 9 2.06 -13.05 -6.12
N LEU A 10 1.16 -12.19 -6.54
CA LEU A 10 0.81 -11.01 -5.77
C LEU A 10 -0.06 -11.40 -4.58
N ARG A 11 0.43 -11.14 -3.39
CA ARG A 11 -0.29 -11.44 -2.17
C ARG A 11 -0.06 -10.34 -1.16
N CYS A 12 -1.05 -10.14 -0.31
CA CYS A 12 -0.93 -9.17 0.77
C CYS A 12 0.21 -9.58 1.69
N ALA A 13 1.09 -8.64 2.01
CA ALA A 13 2.23 -8.93 2.85
C ALA A 13 1.82 -9.22 4.29
N GLU A 14 0.61 -8.84 4.68
CA GLU A 14 0.17 -9.02 6.06
C GLU A 14 -0.71 -10.25 6.24
N CYS A 15 -1.74 -10.39 5.40
CA CYS A 15 -2.69 -11.47 5.58
C CYS A 15 -2.56 -12.59 4.55
N GLY A 16 -1.78 -12.38 3.51
CA GLY A 16 -1.57 -13.40 2.49
C GLY A 16 -2.66 -13.52 1.46
N ARG A 17 -3.62 -12.59 1.45
CA ARG A 17 -4.70 -12.62 0.47
C ARG A 17 -4.14 -12.45 -0.93
N VAL A 18 -4.69 -13.20 -1.88
CA VAL A 18 -4.28 -13.06 -3.27
C VAL A 18 -4.75 -11.71 -3.80
N LEU A 19 -3.86 -11.00 -4.46
CA LEU A 19 -4.14 -9.68 -4.99
C LEU A 19 -4.08 -9.73 -6.51
N MET A 20 -5.02 -9.03 -7.14
CA MET A 20 -5.09 -8.98 -8.59
C MET A 20 -4.49 -7.69 -9.10
N ARG A 21 -3.70 -7.78 -10.16
CA ARG A 21 -3.07 -6.57 -10.71
C ARG A 21 -4.12 -5.55 -11.14
N ASP A 22 -5.23 -6.02 -11.65
CA ASP A 22 -6.28 -5.12 -12.11
C ASP A 22 -6.93 -4.36 -10.97
N SER A 23 -6.74 -4.83 -9.75
CA SER A 23 -7.36 -4.21 -8.58
C SER A 23 -6.42 -3.27 -7.83
N GLU A 24 -5.24 -3.03 -8.36
CA GLU A 24 -4.31 -2.12 -7.71
C GLU A 24 -4.96 -0.74 -7.57
N GLU A 25 -4.81 -0.14 -6.40
CA GLU A 25 -5.39 1.14 -6.04
C GLU A 25 -6.91 1.06 -5.86
N ARG A 26 -7.53 -0.09 -6.10
CA ARG A 26 -8.95 -0.27 -5.85
C ARG A 26 -9.20 -1.15 -4.64
N LYS A 27 -8.45 -2.24 -4.51
CA LYS A 27 -8.62 -3.18 -3.40
C LYS A 27 -7.33 -3.39 -2.65
N TRP A 28 -6.22 -2.92 -3.17
CA TRP A 28 -4.94 -3.02 -2.52
C TRP A 28 -4.02 -1.94 -3.07
N ALA A 29 -2.96 -1.69 -2.34
CA ALA A 29 -1.97 -0.72 -2.77
C ALA A 29 -0.61 -1.16 -2.24
N ARG A 30 0.43 -0.48 -2.70
CA ARG A 30 1.77 -0.81 -2.27
C ARG A 30 2.23 0.15 -1.20
N CYS A 31 3.02 -0.37 -0.27
CA CYS A 31 3.62 0.46 0.76
C CYS A 31 4.50 1.53 0.11
N ARG A 32 4.37 2.75 0.57
CA ARG A 32 5.14 3.87 0.02
C ARG A 32 6.64 3.71 0.28
N PHE A 33 7.00 3.06 1.37
CA PHE A 33 8.39 3.00 1.79
C PHE A 33 9.10 1.73 1.33
N CYS A 34 8.49 0.58 1.49
CA CYS A 34 9.14 -0.68 1.15
C CYS A 34 8.60 -1.32 -0.11
N GLY A 35 7.47 -0.85 -0.62
CA GLY A 35 6.91 -1.35 -1.86
C GLY A 35 6.14 -2.65 -1.75
N LYS A 36 5.89 -3.15 -0.55
CA LYS A 36 5.15 -4.40 -0.38
C LYS A 36 3.68 -4.20 -0.71
N PRO A 37 3.06 -5.16 -1.40
CA PRO A 37 1.62 -5.06 -1.66
C PRO A 37 0.83 -5.37 -0.39
N VAL A 38 -0.19 -4.57 -0.11
CA VAL A 38 -1.02 -4.71 1.08
C VAL A 38 -2.46 -4.47 0.69
N CYS A 39 -3.36 -5.37 1.07
CA CYS A 39 -4.76 -5.18 0.79
C CYS A 39 -5.33 -4.08 1.68
N PHE A 40 -6.45 -3.51 1.27
CA PHE A 40 -7.01 -2.37 2.00
C PHE A 40 -7.52 -2.74 3.39
N ASP A 41 -7.70 -4.01 3.66
CA ASP A 41 -8.07 -4.44 5.01
C ASP A 41 -6.89 -4.39 5.97
N CYS A 42 -5.69 -4.47 5.45
CA CYS A 42 -4.48 -4.50 6.27
C CYS A 42 -3.66 -3.22 6.16
N ILE A 43 -3.94 -2.42 5.14
CA ILE A 43 -3.11 -1.24 4.86
C ILE A 43 -3.24 -0.23 5.98
N ARG A 44 -2.15 0.49 6.21
CA ARG A 44 -2.11 1.55 7.21
C ARG A 44 -1.83 2.87 6.53
N TYR A 45 -2.15 3.96 7.22
CA TYR A 45 -1.94 5.29 6.68
C TYR A 45 -1.20 6.14 7.69
N ILE A 46 -0.22 6.88 7.20
CA ILE A 46 0.51 7.84 8.02
C ILE A 46 0.13 9.22 7.54
N GLY A 47 -0.44 10.05 8.44
CA GLY A 47 -0.77 11.42 8.09
C GLY A 47 0.47 12.28 8.08
N THR A 48 0.61 13.10 7.06
CA THR A 48 1.72 14.03 6.99
C THR A 48 1.19 15.38 6.54
N ILE A 49 1.80 16.43 7.03
CA ILE A 49 1.38 17.79 6.71
C ILE A 49 2.21 18.27 5.53
N ILE A 50 1.51 18.68 4.48
CA ILE A 50 2.14 19.24 3.29
C ILE A 50 1.91 20.73 3.31
N ARG A 51 2.99 21.50 3.25
CA ARG A 51 2.87 22.94 3.25
C ARG A 51 2.64 23.43 1.84
N GLY A 52 1.50 24.09 1.64
CA GLY A 52 1.14 24.60 0.35
C GLY A 52 1.38 26.10 0.24
N PRO A 53 1.25 26.63 -0.96
CA PRO A 53 1.45 28.07 -1.16
C PRO A 53 0.38 28.94 -0.52
N TYR A 54 -0.81 28.41 -0.32
CA TYR A 54 -1.90 29.18 0.25
C TYR A 54 -2.38 28.60 1.58
N MET A 55 -2.31 27.29 1.74
CA MET A 55 -2.73 26.66 2.97
C MET A 55 -2.03 25.31 3.08
N ASP A 56 -1.90 24.83 4.31
CA ASP A 56 -1.37 23.52 4.56
C ASP A 56 -2.48 22.48 4.48
N TYR A 57 -2.13 21.27 4.12
CA TYR A 57 -3.10 20.18 4.07
C TYR A 57 -2.44 18.88 4.53
N VAL A 58 -3.26 17.91 4.88
CA VAL A 58 -2.80 16.63 5.37
C VAL A 58 -2.92 15.61 4.26
N GLU A 59 -1.87 14.85 4.04
CA GLU A 59 -1.86 13.78 3.06
C GLU A 59 -1.66 12.45 3.77
N ALA A 60 -2.43 11.44 3.36
CA ALA A 60 -2.30 10.10 3.92
C ALA A 60 -1.35 9.29 3.05
N ILE A 61 -0.31 8.75 3.67
CA ILE A 61 0.68 7.93 2.97
C ILE A 61 0.38 6.48 3.29
N ARG A 62 0.23 5.66 2.25
CA ARG A 62 -0.07 4.24 2.41
C ARG A 62 1.18 3.49 2.82
N THR A 63 1.04 2.65 3.85
CA THR A 63 2.16 1.88 4.36
C THR A 63 1.69 0.47 4.72
N CYS A 64 2.63 -0.47 4.79
CA CYS A 64 2.36 -1.75 5.40
C CYS A 64 2.47 -1.60 6.92
N GLU A 65 2.00 -2.61 7.62
CA GLU A 65 1.99 -2.52 9.07
C GLU A 65 3.40 -2.36 9.63
N GLU A 66 4.35 -3.06 9.06
CA GLU A 66 5.72 -2.99 9.55
C GLU A 66 6.27 -1.58 9.45
N CYS A 67 6.09 -0.94 8.30
CA CYS A 67 6.56 0.42 8.13
C CYS A 67 5.78 1.40 9.00
N TYR A 68 4.50 1.14 9.17
CA TYR A 68 3.66 1.98 10.00
C TYR A 68 4.17 1.97 11.44
N VAL A 69 4.48 0.80 11.96
CA VAL A 69 4.97 0.67 13.33
C VAL A 69 6.33 1.32 13.47
N ASN A 70 7.21 1.13 12.50
CA ASN A 70 8.55 1.67 12.58
C ASN A 70 8.59 3.18 12.42
N ARG A 71 7.65 3.74 11.70
CA ARG A 71 7.65 5.18 11.45
C ARG A 71 6.59 5.93 12.24
N GLY A 72 5.60 5.23 12.68
CA GLY A 72 4.55 5.81 13.49
C GLY A 72 4.97 5.83 14.93
#